data_3ff264c624afa54ebc61f83531451de2
#
_entry.id   3ff264c624afa54ebc61f83531451de2
#
_cell.length_a   1.000
_cell.length_b   1.000
_cell.length_c   1.000
_cell.angle_alpha   90.00
_cell.angle_beta   90.00
_cell.angle_gamma   90.00
#
_symmetry.space_group_name_H-M   'P 1'
#
loop_
_entity.id
_entity.type
_entity.pdbx_description
1 polymer ?
#
loop_
_entity_poly.entity_id
_entity_poly.type
_entity_poly.pdbx_seq_one_letter_code
_entity_poly.pdbx_strand_id
1 'polypeptide(L)'
;SVLGLWDVVNNLTRLKPSRRDRYRVTIFGSARAKPGTAAYEETKRAAHALAEMGCDIITGGGPGLMQAANAGVDLAGEAKSMGIRVDLPFEQEVNPFVELAFEHRTFFTRLHHFVLASDAFIVAPGGIGTVLETMMIWQLLQVNHLERTPLILVGKMWPGLVDWVRDAMLSFETPLISPEDVDIPVCVANADEAIAIIREHRGSAVASSAG
;
A
#
# COMPACT_ATOMS: atom_id res chain seq x y z
N SER A 1 26.82 9.06 17.00
CA SER A 1 27.94 8.13 16.75
C SER A 1 27.52 7.10 15.69
N VAL A 2 28.47 6.53 14.96
CA VAL A 2 28.21 5.51 13.91
C VAL A 2 27.52 4.26 14.53
N LEU A 3 27.83 3.93 15.78
CA LEU A 3 27.20 2.84 16.53
C LEU A 3 25.70 3.10 16.75
N GLY A 4 25.28 4.32 17.03
CA GLY A 4 23.87 4.67 17.19
C GLY A 4 23.10 4.57 15.87
N LEU A 5 23.74 4.84 14.73
CA LEU A 5 23.13 4.66 13.42
C LEU A 5 22.96 3.16 13.09
N TRP A 6 23.93 2.32 13.47
CA TRP A 6 23.87 0.87 13.31
C TRP A 6 22.78 0.23 14.16
N ASP A 7 22.59 0.70 15.38
CA ASP A 7 21.51 0.24 16.26
C ASP A 7 20.13 0.65 15.72
N VAL A 8 20.01 1.85 15.16
CA VAL A 8 18.77 2.29 14.47
C VAL A 8 18.49 1.41 13.27
N VAL A 9 19.47 1.12 12.43
CA VAL A 9 19.32 0.25 11.26
C VAL A 9 18.99 -1.19 11.66
N ASN A 10 19.66 -1.74 12.67
CA ASN A 10 19.36 -3.08 13.19
C ASN A 10 17.98 -3.16 13.85
N ASN A 11 17.55 -2.12 14.55
CA ASN A 11 16.21 -2.07 15.12
C ASN A 11 15.14 -1.96 14.04
N LEU A 12 15.39 -1.24 12.95
CA LEU A 12 14.50 -1.17 11.78
C LEU A 12 14.34 -2.55 11.10
N THR A 13 15.39 -3.37 11.06
CA THR A 13 15.33 -4.74 10.51
C THR A 13 14.70 -5.77 11.48
N ARG A 14 14.61 -5.44 12.77
CA ARG A 14 14.05 -6.31 13.83
C ARG A 14 12.64 -5.95 14.25
N LEU A 15 12.07 -4.88 13.75
CA LEU A 15 10.69 -4.49 14.07
C LEU A 15 9.72 -5.51 13.44
N LYS A 16 9.52 -6.64 14.11
CA LYS A 16 8.29 -7.41 13.91
C LYS A 16 7.13 -6.45 14.18
N PRO A 17 6.14 -6.38 13.30
CA PRO A 17 4.97 -5.56 13.56
C PRO A 17 4.43 -5.91 14.94
N SER A 18 4.24 -4.93 15.81
CA SER A 18 3.54 -5.12 17.07
C SER A 18 2.20 -5.79 16.77
N ARG A 19 1.78 -6.73 17.62
CA ARG A 19 0.45 -7.35 17.53
C ARG A 19 -0.57 -6.24 17.33
N ARG A 20 -1.27 -6.25 16.20
CA ARG A 20 -2.22 -5.19 15.84
C ARG A 20 -3.61 -5.70 16.12
N ASP A 21 -4.43 -4.85 16.71
CA ASP A 21 -5.81 -5.19 17.01
C ASP A 21 -6.71 -5.17 15.77
N ARG A 22 -6.26 -4.50 14.69
CA ARG A 22 -7.01 -4.32 13.43
C ARG A 22 -6.13 -4.57 12.22
N TYR A 23 -6.71 -5.16 11.19
CA TYR A 23 -6.10 -5.35 9.88
C TYR A 23 -5.91 -4.00 9.17
N ARG A 24 -4.76 -3.76 8.56
CA ARG A 24 -4.40 -2.48 7.94
C ARG A 24 -4.13 -2.61 6.47
N VAL A 25 -4.84 -1.81 5.69
CA VAL A 25 -4.67 -1.75 4.23
C VAL A 25 -4.06 -0.40 3.85
N THR A 26 -2.90 -0.45 3.19
CA THR A 26 -2.34 0.75 2.57
C THR A 26 -2.91 0.91 1.17
N ILE A 27 -3.36 2.12 0.85
CA ILE A 27 -3.86 2.50 -0.48
C ILE A 27 -2.93 3.56 -1.06
N PHE A 28 -2.22 3.20 -2.14
CA PHE A 28 -1.42 4.11 -2.95
C PHE A 28 -2.22 4.60 -4.16
N GLY A 29 -1.92 5.81 -4.64
CA GLY A 29 -2.57 6.36 -5.82
C GLY A 29 -2.19 7.80 -6.11
N SER A 30 -2.70 8.32 -7.23
CA SER A 30 -2.37 9.65 -7.74
C SER A 30 -2.79 10.79 -6.80
N ALA A 31 -1.87 11.72 -6.52
CA ALA A 31 -2.17 12.98 -5.85
C ALA A 31 -2.96 13.97 -6.73
N ARG A 32 -3.09 13.70 -8.05
CA ARG A 32 -3.68 14.62 -9.03
C ARG A 32 -5.15 14.33 -9.36
N ALA A 33 -5.70 13.22 -8.92
CA ALA A 33 -7.09 12.87 -9.13
C ALA A 33 -8.00 13.88 -8.42
N LYS A 34 -9.06 14.30 -9.10
CA LYS A 34 -10.00 15.30 -8.55
C LYS A 34 -11.25 14.60 -8.02
N PRO A 35 -11.88 15.13 -6.96
CA PRO A 35 -13.21 14.70 -6.52
C PRO A 35 -14.19 14.66 -7.71
N GLY A 36 -15.09 13.67 -7.71
CA GLY A 36 -16.07 13.45 -8.79
C GLY A 36 -15.52 12.68 -10.00
N THR A 37 -14.22 12.38 -10.08
CA THR A 37 -13.71 11.47 -11.10
C THR A 37 -13.98 10.02 -10.72
N ALA A 38 -14.18 9.14 -11.72
CA ALA A 38 -14.46 7.72 -11.49
C ALA A 38 -13.42 7.05 -10.56
N ALA A 39 -12.13 7.32 -10.77
CA ALA A 39 -11.05 6.77 -9.94
C ALA A 39 -11.12 7.29 -8.48
N TYR A 40 -11.51 8.57 -8.28
CA TYR A 40 -11.65 9.13 -6.94
C TYR A 40 -12.81 8.47 -6.19
N GLU A 41 -13.98 8.38 -6.81
CA GLU A 41 -15.18 7.80 -6.19
C GLU A 41 -15.02 6.29 -5.96
N GLU A 42 -14.37 5.58 -6.88
CA GLU A 42 -14.08 4.17 -6.73
C GLU A 42 -13.11 3.91 -5.57
N THR A 43 -12.04 4.70 -5.45
CA THR A 43 -11.09 4.60 -4.34
C THR A 43 -11.76 4.92 -3.00
N LYS A 44 -12.59 5.96 -2.95
CA LYS A 44 -13.37 6.33 -1.76
C LYS A 44 -14.32 5.21 -1.33
N ARG A 45 -15.05 4.62 -2.29
CA ARG A 45 -15.95 3.49 -2.06
C ARG A 45 -15.20 2.24 -1.56
N ALA A 46 -14.04 1.96 -2.16
CA ALA A 46 -13.21 0.83 -1.73
C ALA A 46 -12.76 0.99 -0.26
N ALA A 47 -12.24 2.17 0.08
CA ALA A 47 -11.79 2.46 1.44
C ALA A 47 -12.94 2.40 2.45
N HIS A 48 -14.13 2.90 2.09
CA HIS A 48 -15.33 2.81 2.93
C HIS A 48 -15.71 1.35 3.21
N ALA A 49 -15.82 0.51 2.18
CA ALA A 49 -16.16 -0.90 2.34
C ALA A 49 -15.13 -1.68 3.16
N LEU A 50 -13.83 -1.39 3.01
CA LEU A 50 -12.76 -1.97 3.82
C LEU A 50 -12.86 -1.51 5.29
N ALA A 51 -13.18 -0.25 5.53
CA ALA A 51 -13.38 0.30 6.87
C ALA A 51 -14.59 -0.33 7.58
N GLU A 52 -15.71 -0.52 6.87
CA GLU A 52 -16.88 -1.27 7.38
C GLU A 52 -16.54 -2.74 7.72
N MET A 53 -15.59 -3.33 6.99
CA MET A 53 -15.05 -4.65 7.32
C MET A 53 -14.12 -4.63 8.55
N GLY A 54 -13.86 -3.48 9.16
CA GLY A 54 -12.98 -3.31 10.32
C GLY A 54 -11.49 -3.20 9.97
N CYS A 55 -11.15 -2.80 8.74
CA CYS A 55 -9.78 -2.48 8.36
C CYS A 55 -9.46 -1.01 8.63
N ASP A 56 -8.29 -0.73 9.20
CA ASP A 56 -7.74 0.62 9.20
C ASP A 56 -7.12 0.92 7.82
N ILE A 57 -7.21 2.17 7.37
CA ILE A 57 -6.69 2.59 6.07
C ILE A 57 -5.50 3.51 6.24
N ILE A 58 -4.43 3.21 5.51
CA ILE A 58 -3.20 3.98 5.47
C ILE A 58 -3.03 4.56 4.07
N THR A 59 -2.63 5.82 3.99
CA THR A 59 -2.27 6.50 2.73
C THR A 59 -1.01 7.33 2.91
N GLY A 60 -0.57 8.01 1.82
CA GLY A 60 0.46 9.05 1.91
C GLY A 60 -0.01 10.35 2.57
N GLY A 61 -1.28 10.47 2.96
CA GLY A 61 -1.83 11.65 3.64
C GLY A 61 -2.03 12.90 2.77
N GLY A 62 -1.69 12.82 1.48
CA GLY A 62 -1.82 13.92 0.53
C GLY A 62 -3.19 14.02 -0.15
N PRO A 63 -3.31 14.85 -1.19
CA PRO A 63 -4.54 15.01 -1.96
C PRO A 63 -4.81 13.85 -2.92
N GLY A 64 -5.83 13.98 -3.74
CA GLY A 64 -6.18 13.04 -4.80
C GLY A 64 -6.74 11.73 -4.28
N LEU A 65 -6.23 10.60 -4.77
CA LEU A 65 -6.72 9.28 -4.35
C LEU A 65 -6.38 8.96 -2.89
N MET A 66 -5.33 9.54 -2.32
CA MET A 66 -5.05 9.44 -0.90
C MET A 66 -6.15 10.09 -0.07
N GLN A 67 -6.57 11.29 -0.45
CA GLN A 67 -7.71 11.97 0.17
C GLN A 67 -9.02 11.21 -0.04
N ALA A 68 -9.24 10.64 -1.22
CA ALA A 68 -10.42 9.81 -1.49
C ALA A 68 -10.50 8.62 -0.53
N ALA A 69 -9.39 7.91 -0.34
CA ALA A 69 -9.32 6.77 0.58
C ALA A 69 -9.58 7.21 2.03
N ASN A 70 -8.91 8.26 2.52
CA ASN A 70 -9.13 8.77 3.87
C ASN A 70 -10.58 9.25 4.08
N ALA A 71 -11.19 9.94 3.09
CA ALA A 71 -12.59 10.35 3.13
C ALA A 71 -13.58 9.17 3.13
N GLY A 72 -13.21 8.04 2.56
CA GLY A 72 -14.00 6.80 2.62
C GLY A 72 -14.08 6.24 4.03
N VAL A 73 -12.99 6.31 4.80
CA VAL A 73 -12.94 5.86 6.20
C VAL A 73 -13.80 6.72 7.11
N ASP A 74 -13.77 8.04 6.93
CA ASP A 74 -14.52 9.00 7.74
C ASP A 74 -16.04 8.68 7.76
N LEU A 75 -16.55 8.06 6.69
CA LEU A 75 -17.93 7.63 6.59
C LEU A 75 -18.28 6.35 7.37
N ALA A 76 -17.27 5.53 7.74
CA ALA A 76 -17.46 4.23 8.38
C ALA A 76 -17.35 4.24 9.93
N GLY A 77 -16.88 5.32 10.52
CA GLY A 77 -16.98 5.66 11.93
C GLY A 77 -15.99 5.00 12.92
N GLU A 78 -15.63 3.72 12.79
CA GLU A 78 -14.76 3.04 13.79
C GLU A 78 -13.34 2.74 13.29
N ALA A 79 -13.12 2.69 11.98
CA ALA A 79 -11.81 2.46 11.40
C ALA A 79 -10.93 3.70 11.48
N LYS A 80 -9.62 3.53 11.62
CA LYS A 80 -8.68 4.65 11.67
C LYS A 80 -8.22 5.04 10.27
N SER A 81 -8.20 6.34 10.03
CA SER A 81 -7.67 6.99 8.84
C SER A 81 -6.26 7.52 9.12
N MET A 82 -5.25 6.93 8.47
CA MET A 82 -3.85 7.24 8.76
C MET A 82 -3.12 7.79 7.53
N GLY A 83 -2.19 8.74 7.75
CA GLY A 83 -1.32 9.32 6.74
C GLY A 83 0.16 9.14 7.09
N ILE A 84 0.95 8.55 6.20
CA ILE A 84 2.41 8.46 6.35
C ILE A 84 3.07 9.39 5.33
N ARG A 85 3.58 10.51 5.81
CA ARG A 85 4.11 11.62 5.00
C ARG A 85 5.64 11.63 4.95
N VAL A 86 6.17 12.35 3.98
CA VAL A 86 7.56 12.78 3.95
C VAL A 86 7.61 14.30 3.93
N ASP A 87 8.51 14.88 4.71
CA ASP A 87 8.75 16.33 4.72
C ASP A 87 9.50 16.72 3.43
N LEU A 88 8.79 17.35 2.50
CA LEU A 88 9.34 17.86 1.25
C LEU A 88 9.13 19.37 1.18
N PRO A 89 10.09 20.14 0.62
CA PRO A 89 10.02 21.62 0.54
C PRO A 89 8.80 22.17 -0.20
N PHE A 90 8.07 21.32 -0.92
CA PHE A 90 6.90 21.68 -1.73
C PHE A 90 5.67 20.84 -1.41
N GLU A 91 5.62 20.22 -0.22
CA GLU A 91 4.52 19.31 0.12
C GLU A 91 3.26 20.07 0.51
N GLN A 92 2.15 19.54 0.03
CA GLN A 92 0.81 20.03 0.35
C GLN A 92 0.46 19.66 1.79
N GLU A 93 -0.44 20.39 2.42
CA GLU A 93 -0.97 20.10 3.74
C GLU A 93 -1.58 18.69 3.80
N VAL A 94 -1.63 18.12 5.02
CA VAL A 94 -2.34 16.85 5.28
C VAL A 94 -3.79 17.02 4.84
N ASN A 95 -4.34 16.04 4.14
CA ASN A 95 -5.74 16.10 3.81
C ASN A 95 -6.62 16.02 5.08
N PRO A 96 -7.81 16.66 5.10
CA PRO A 96 -8.60 16.87 6.32
C PRO A 96 -9.20 15.60 6.93
N PHE A 97 -9.13 14.46 6.23
CA PHE A 97 -9.68 13.18 6.66
C PHE A 97 -8.66 12.25 7.32
N VAL A 98 -7.42 12.71 7.52
CA VAL A 98 -6.39 11.97 8.25
C VAL A 98 -6.54 12.23 9.74
N GLU A 99 -6.83 11.19 10.52
CA GLU A 99 -6.90 11.26 11.98
C GLU A 99 -5.52 11.16 12.63
N LEU A 100 -4.66 10.29 12.09
CA LEU A 100 -3.33 10.03 12.61
C LEU A 100 -2.29 10.21 11.52
N ALA A 101 -1.45 11.24 11.64
CA ALA A 101 -0.38 11.54 10.71
C ALA A 101 0.98 11.16 11.30
N PHE A 102 1.82 10.53 10.47
CA PHE A 102 3.22 10.23 10.74
C PHE A 102 4.07 10.98 9.73
N GLU A 103 5.12 11.65 10.19
CA GLU A 103 6.01 12.45 9.35
C GLU A 103 7.42 11.86 9.31
N HIS A 104 7.98 11.75 8.11
CA HIS A 104 9.32 11.23 7.88
C HIS A 104 10.17 12.27 7.17
N ARG A 105 11.46 12.30 7.48
CA ARG A 105 12.44 13.19 6.83
C ARG A 105 12.98 12.65 5.50
N THR A 106 12.81 11.36 5.25
CA THR A 106 13.34 10.72 4.04
C THR A 106 12.30 9.78 3.42
N PHE A 107 12.38 9.61 2.11
CA PHE A 107 11.58 8.62 1.39
C PHE A 107 11.79 7.19 1.93
N PHE A 108 13.03 6.84 2.29
CA PHE A 108 13.35 5.49 2.77
C PHE A 108 12.64 5.15 4.07
N THR A 109 12.68 6.05 5.06
CA THR A 109 12.00 5.83 6.34
C THR A 109 10.48 5.81 6.19
N ARG A 110 9.94 6.62 5.27
CA ARG A 110 8.53 6.62 4.91
C ARG A 110 8.10 5.29 4.28
N LEU A 111 8.82 4.85 3.25
CA LEU A 111 8.53 3.59 2.56
C LEU A 111 8.62 2.39 3.52
N HIS A 112 9.64 2.38 4.37
CA HIS A 112 9.80 1.35 5.40
C HIS A 112 8.62 1.36 6.39
N HIS A 113 8.09 2.53 6.76
CA HIS A 113 6.94 2.62 7.65
C HIS A 113 5.67 2.02 7.01
N PHE A 114 5.42 2.24 5.73
CA PHE A 114 4.33 1.56 5.02
C PHE A 114 4.44 0.04 5.11
N VAL A 115 5.63 -0.49 4.89
CA VAL A 115 5.91 -1.94 4.99
C VAL A 115 5.59 -2.48 6.37
N LEU A 116 6.06 -1.81 7.42
CA LEU A 116 5.83 -2.23 8.80
C LEU A 116 4.37 -2.04 9.25
N ALA A 117 3.68 -1.07 8.68
CA ALA A 117 2.35 -0.68 9.12
C ALA A 117 1.22 -1.48 8.44
N SER A 118 1.49 -2.20 7.33
CA SER A 118 0.44 -2.76 6.48
C SER A 118 0.37 -4.27 6.51
N ASP A 119 -0.82 -4.80 6.37
CA ASP A 119 -1.12 -6.22 6.18
C ASP A 119 -1.49 -6.52 4.72
N ALA A 120 -1.79 -5.48 3.93
CA ALA A 120 -2.05 -5.56 2.49
C ALA A 120 -1.84 -4.20 1.81
N PHE A 121 -1.63 -4.24 0.49
CA PHE A 121 -1.44 -3.07 -0.35
C PHE A 121 -2.43 -3.07 -1.51
N ILE A 122 -3.15 -1.97 -1.68
CA ILE A 122 -3.97 -1.68 -2.85
C ILE A 122 -3.32 -0.50 -3.58
N VAL A 123 -3.14 -0.65 -4.87
CA VAL A 123 -2.54 0.38 -5.72
C VAL A 123 -3.56 0.82 -6.76
N ALA A 124 -4.13 2.00 -6.56
CA ALA A 124 -4.99 2.68 -7.52
C ALA A 124 -4.13 3.35 -8.62
N PRO A 125 -4.72 3.83 -9.73
CA PRO A 125 -3.96 4.51 -10.77
C PRO A 125 -3.13 5.68 -10.24
N GLY A 126 -1.86 5.78 -10.66
CA GLY A 126 -0.97 6.79 -10.11
C GLY A 126 0.22 7.17 -11.00
N GLY A 127 1.02 8.11 -10.53
CA GLY A 127 2.22 8.58 -11.22
C GLY A 127 3.48 7.83 -10.80
N ILE A 128 4.64 8.43 -11.08
CA ILE A 128 5.95 7.83 -10.80
C ILE A 128 6.15 7.49 -9.32
N GLY A 129 5.65 8.33 -8.40
CA GLY A 129 5.71 8.03 -6.96
C GLY A 129 4.95 6.75 -6.60
N THR A 130 3.75 6.56 -7.18
CA THR A 130 2.95 5.35 -6.99
C THR A 130 3.62 4.12 -7.59
N VAL A 131 4.27 4.26 -8.76
CA VAL A 131 5.08 3.18 -9.36
C VAL A 131 6.27 2.84 -8.46
N LEU A 132 6.97 3.82 -7.89
CA LEU A 132 8.06 3.59 -6.95
C LEU A 132 7.59 2.78 -5.73
N GLU A 133 6.47 3.17 -5.12
CA GLU A 133 5.87 2.46 -4.00
C GLU A 133 5.50 1.02 -4.39
N THR A 134 4.91 0.83 -5.55
CA THR A 134 4.55 -0.49 -6.09
C THR A 134 5.77 -1.39 -6.29
N MET A 135 6.80 -0.88 -6.97
CA MET A 135 8.02 -1.66 -7.26
C MET A 135 8.78 -2.01 -5.99
N MET A 136 8.79 -1.13 -4.99
CA MET A 136 9.40 -1.42 -3.71
C MET A 136 8.69 -2.57 -2.99
N ILE A 137 7.35 -2.54 -2.90
CA ILE A 137 6.58 -3.62 -2.27
C ILE A 137 6.77 -4.93 -3.05
N TRP A 138 6.72 -4.88 -4.38
CA TRP A 138 6.96 -6.04 -5.24
C TRP A 138 8.34 -6.67 -4.99
N GLN A 139 9.39 -5.84 -4.94
CA GLN A 139 10.75 -6.31 -4.63
C GLN A 139 10.84 -6.97 -3.25
N LEU A 140 10.19 -6.40 -2.22
CA LEU A 140 10.21 -6.96 -0.88
C LEU A 140 9.46 -8.28 -0.77
N LEU A 141 8.40 -8.45 -1.54
CA LEU A 141 7.68 -9.72 -1.67
C LEU A 141 8.52 -10.77 -2.41
N GLN A 142 9.17 -10.38 -3.51
CA GLN A 142 10.04 -11.25 -4.29
C GLN A 142 11.16 -11.86 -3.43
N VAL A 143 11.79 -11.07 -2.57
CA VAL A 143 12.87 -11.56 -1.69
C VAL A 143 12.37 -12.16 -0.37
N ASN A 144 11.08 -12.45 -0.25
CA ASN A 144 10.42 -12.99 0.95
C ASN A 144 10.65 -12.16 2.23
N HIS A 145 10.87 -10.86 2.09
CA HIS A 145 10.95 -9.94 3.22
C HIS A 145 9.56 -9.58 3.77
N LEU A 146 8.54 -9.63 2.91
CA LEU A 146 7.13 -9.57 3.24
C LEU A 146 6.49 -10.92 2.89
N GLU A 147 6.10 -11.70 3.89
CA GLU A 147 5.45 -12.98 3.65
C GLU A 147 3.94 -12.81 3.48
N ARG A 148 3.38 -13.40 2.43
CA ARG A 148 1.93 -13.52 2.19
C ARG A 148 1.13 -12.22 2.21
N THR A 149 1.77 -11.07 1.99
CA THR A 149 1.12 -9.76 1.97
C THR A 149 0.54 -9.49 0.57
N PRO A 150 -0.77 -9.33 0.39
CA PRO A 150 -1.35 -9.02 -0.91
C PRO A 150 -0.85 -7.69 -1.48
N LEU A 151 -0.42 -7.69 -2.74
CA LEU A 151 -0.17 -6.51 -3.55
C LEU A 151 -1.17 -6.48 -4.70
N ILE A 152 -2.18 -5.62 -4.62
CA ILE A 152 -3.33 -5.60 -5.52
C ILE A 152 -3.28 -4.34 -6.35
N LEU A 153 -3.19 -4.48 -7.66
CA LEU A 153 -3.10 -3.39 -8.63
C LEU A 153 -4.45 -3.18 -9.32
N VAL A 154 -5.11 -2.06 -9.04
CA VAL A 154 -6.48 -1.80 -9.50
C VAL A 154 -6.49 -0.94 -10.76
N GLY A 155 -7.16 -1.43 -11.79
CA GLY A 155 -7.45 -0.67 -13.02
C GLY A 155 -6.53 -0.97 -14.19
N LYS A 156 -6.88 -0.39 -15.33
CA LYS A 156 -6.32 -0.71 -16.67
C LYS A 156 -4.85 -0.29 -16.86
N MET A 157 -4.30 0.53 -15.98
CA MET A 157 -2.93 1.02 -16.08
C MET A 157 -1.90 -0.09 -15.81
N TRP A 158 -2.20 -1.01 -14.91
CA TRP A 158 -1.22 -1.90 -14.30
C TRP A 158 -0.87 -3.15 -15.13
N PRO A 159 -1.79 -3.79 -15.86
CA PRO A 159 -1.45 -4.94 -16.68
C PRO A 159 -0.28 -4.67 -17.61
N GLY A 160 -0.22 -3.49 -18.26
CA GLY A 160 0.89 -3.12 -19.13
C GLY A 160 2.26 -3.03 -18.42
N LEU A 161 2.31 -2.67 -17.13
CA LEU A 161 3.55 -2.70 -16.33
C LEU A 161 3.98 -4.15 -16.06
N VAL A 162 3.05 -5.01 -15.67
CA VAL A 162 3.31 -6.44 -15.38
C VAL A 162 3.73 -7.17 -16.66
N ASP A 163 3.07 -6.89 -17.79
CA ASP A 163 3.42 -7.44 -19.10
C ASP A 163 4.81 -6.99 -19.51
N TRP A 164 5.16 -5.71 -19.32
CA TRP A 164 6.51 -5.23 -19.60
C TRP A 164 7.57 -5.96 -18.73
N VAL A 165 7.33 -6.16 -17.46
CA VAL A 165 8.23 -6.93 -16.58
C VAL A 165 8.39 -8.37 -17.10
N ARG A 166 7.29 -9.03 -17.44
CA ARG A 166 7.29 -10.38 -18.01
C ARG A 166 8.09 -10.44 -19.31
N ASP A 167 7.73 -9.60 -20.26
CA ASP A 167 8.30 -9.66 -21.60
C ASP A 167 9.76 -9.20 -21.63
N ALA A 168 10.12 -8.16 -20.87
CA ALA A 168 11.45 -7.61 -20.85
C ALA A 168 12.43 -8.42 -19.99
N MET A 169 12.00 -8.97 -18.84
CA MET A 169 12.92 -9.57 -17.87
C MET A 169 13.03 -11.10 -18.01
N LEU A 170 12.01 -11.78 -18.57
CA LEU A 170 12.07 -13.23 -18.81
C LEU A 170 12.65 -13.61 -20.17
N SER A 171 12.72 -12.67 -21.13
CA SER A 171 13.18 -12.95 -22.51
C SER A 171 14.69 -13.04 -22.68
N PHE A 172 15.47 -12.77 -21.65
CA PHE A 172 16.93 -12.90 -21.71
C PHE A 172 17.36 -14.38 -21.75
N GLU A 173 18.50 -14.67 -22.37
CA GLU A 173 19.10 -16.01 -22.37
C GLU A 173 19.22 -16.57 -20.95
N THR A 174 19.62 -15.72 -20.00
CA THR A 174 19.48 -15.96 -18.57
C THR A 174 18.42 -15.02 -18.03
N PRO A 175 17.23 -15.50 -17.65
CA PRO A 175 16.16 -14.66 -17.13
C PRO A 175 16.61 -13.82 -15.93
N LEU A 176 16.19 -12.57 -15.88
CA LEU A 176 16.57 -11.64 -14.82
C LEU A 176 15.69 -11.78 -13.56
N ILE A 177 14.58 -12.48 -13.67
CA ILE A 177 13.64 -12.80 -12.59
C ILE A 177 13.13 -14.23 -12.76
N SER A 178 12.52 -14.79 -11.73
CA SER A 178 11.78 -16.06 -11.83
C SER A 178 10.37 -15.83 -12.42
N PRO A 179 9.79 -16.81 -13.13
CA PRO A 179 8.41 -16.68 -13.64
C PRO A 179 7.39 -16.37 -12.54
N GLU A 180 7.56 -16.93 -11.34
CA GLU A 180 6.69 -16.75 -10.19
C GLU A 180 6.72 -15.31 -9.66
N ASP A 181 7.79 -14.56 -9.90
CA ASP A 181 7.92 -13.16 -9.49
C ASP A 181 6.91 -12.26 -10.20
N VAL A 182 6.49 -12.64 -11.40
CA VAL A 182 5.50 -11.89 -12.21
C VAL A 182 4.10 -12.05 -11.64
N ASP A 183 3.82 -13.14 -10.93
CA ASP A 183 2.52 -13.44 -10.35
C ASP A 183 2.33 -12.85 -8.95
N ILE A 184 3.35 -12.19 -8.39
CA ILE A 184 3.29 -11.54 -7.09
C ILE A 184 2.22 -10.43 -7.06
N PRO A 185 2.21 -9.44 -7.98
CA PRO A 185 1.15 -8.44 -8.02
C PRO A 185 -0.10 -8.99 -8.70
N VAL A 186 -1.24 -8.84 -8.05
CA VAL A 186 -2.53 -9.26 -8.60
C VAL A 186 -3.21 -8.07 -9.26
N CYS A 187 -3.31 -8.07 -10.58
CA CYS A 187 -4.05 -7.06 -11.33
C CYS A 187 -5.55 -7.37 -11.31
N VAL A 188 -6.34 -6.38 -10.92
CA VAL A 188 -7.81 -6.45 -10.88
C VAL A 188 -8.44 -5.30 -11.66
N ALA A 189 -9.64 -5.51 -12.18
CA ALA A 189 -10.31 -4.51 -13.01
C ALA A 189 -10.90 -3.36 -12.19
N ASN A 190 -11.34 -3.63 -10.96
CA ASN A 190 -12.11 -2.70 -10.14
C ASN A 190 -11.91 -2.93 -8.63
N ALA A 191 -12.49 -2.03 -7.83
CA ALA A 191 -12.39 -2.06 -6.38
C ALA A 191 -13.10 -3.29 -5.75
N ASP A 192 -14.15 -3.82 -6.35
CA ASP A 192 -14.91 -4.95 -5.76
C ASP A 192 -14.06 -6.22 -5.76
N GLU A 193 -13.28 -6.45 -6.82
CA GLU A 193 -12.33 -7.54 -6.90
C GLU A 193 -11.21 -7.39 -5.85
N ALA A 194 -10.69 -6.16 -5.67
CA ALA A 194 -9.68 -5.89 -4.64
C ALA A 194 -10.22 -6.15 -3.22
N ILE A 195 -11.45 -5.71 -2.92
CA ILE A 195 -12.11 -5.93 -1.64
C ILE A 195 -12.32 -7.44 -1.38
N ALA A 196 -12.68 -8.22 -2.41
CA ALA A 196 -12.86 -9.66 -2.29
C ALA A 196 -11.54 -10.36 -1.88
N ILE A 197 -10.42 -10.00 -2.50
CA ILE A 197 -9.09 -10.54 -2.14
C ILE A 197 -8.72 -10.18 -0.69
N ILE A 198 -8.94 -8.95 -0.27
CA ILE A 198 -8.65 -8.51 1.11
C ILE A 198 -9.53 -9.28 2.11
N ARG A 199 -10.80 -9.50 1.80
CA ARG A 199 -11.72 -10.24 2.67
C ARG A 199 -11.25 -11.68 2.90
N GLU A 200 -10.82 -12.36 1.85
CA GLU A 200 -10.31 -13.73 1.92
C GLU A 200 -9.00 -13.79 2.72
N HIS A 201 -8.04 -12.92 2.40
CA HIS A 201 -6.74 -12.88 3.09
C HIS A 201 -6.90 -12.58 4.58
N ARG A 202 -7.73 -11.58 4.93
CA ARG A 202 -8.01 -11.25 6.33
C ARG A 202 -8.64 -12.43 7.09
N GLY A 203 -9.57 -13.15 6.47
CA GLY A 203 -10.18 -14.35 7.06
C GLY A 203 -9.15 -15.42 7.39
N SER A 204 -8.20 -15.65 6.48
CA SER A 204 -7.10 -16.60 6.66
C SER A 204 -6.11 -16.16 7.75
N ALA A 205 -5.80 -14.86 7.83
CA ALA A 205 -4.91 -14.32 8.85
C ALA A 205 -5.48 -14.44 10.27
N VAL A 206 -6.79 -14.22 10.44
CA VAL A 206 -7.46 -14.38 11.73
C VAL A 206 -7.47 -15.86 12.15
N ALA A 207 -7.72 -16.79 11.24
CA ALA A 207 -7.71 -18.22 11.52
C ALA A 207 -6.32 -18.71 11.97
N SER A 208 -5.23 -18.19 11.36
CA SER A 208 -3.84 -18.55 11.70
C SER A 208 -3.38 -17.98 13.04
N SER A 209 -4.01 -16.92 13.56
CA SER A 209 -3.65 -16.29 14.84
C SER A 209 -4.40 -16.90 16.05
N ALA A 210 -5.42 -17.72 15.79
CA ALA A 210 -6.26 -18.35 16.81
C ALA A 210 -5.86 -19.81 17.12
N GLY A 211 -4.91 -20.40 16.39
CA GLY A 211 -4.33 -21.74 16.59
C GLY A 211 -2.90 -21.66 17.12
#